data_5c95c1c71550244506fc6a1671144f7f
#
_entry.id   5c95c1c71550244506fc6a1671144f7f
#
_cell.length_a   1.000
_cell.length_b   1.000
_cell.length_c   1.000
_cell.angle_alpha   90.00
_cell.angle_beta   90.00
_cell.angle_gamma   90.00
#
_symmetry.space_group_name_H-M   'P 1'
#
loop_
_entity.id
_entity.type
_entity.pdbx_description
1 polymer ?
#
loop_
_entity_poly.entity_id
_entity_poly.type
_entity_poly.pdbx_seq_one_letter_code
_entity_poly.pdbx_strand_id
1 'polypeptide(L)'
;MNQNPHWKQLIWNWASIIFGNALYSLAVALFLEPAGLITGGATGIALAIGRLTGLSVSGLLFFINLAMLVWGWVVLGRAFALNTLASSVLSPAFLALFEGMANGRVLTEDIFLCTVFAGLGIGVSLGIVIRSGASTGGLDIPPLVLNKWFKLPVSATMLVFDIMVLLMQAVFSPMPQVLYGIVMVLIHTVVMDKMLMMGASRTEVKIISSQSDAICAAILEQLDRGVTILHGEGGYTHESSAVLLSIVSNRELPRLEKLAHSIDPTCFLIVSHVTEVSGPGFSMDKDYL
;
A
#
# COMPACT_ATOMS: atom_id res chain seq x y z
N MET A 1 -16.41 -8.33 29.01
CA MET A 1 -16.92 -9.12 27.87
C MET A 1 -16.01 -8.88 26.68
N ASN A 2 -15.02 -9.79 26.51
CA ASN A 2 -14.04 -9.74 25.43
C ASN A 2 -14.68 -10.17 24.12
N GLN A 3 -15.02 -9.23 23.25
CA GLN A 3 -15.37 -9.57 21.88
C GLN A 3 -14.08 -9.68 21.06
N ASN A 4 -13.80 -10.89 20.56
CA ASN A 4 -12.65 -11.30 19.80
C ASN A 4 -12.25 -10.29 18.70
N PRO A 5 -11.09 -9.61 18.80
CA PRO A 5 -10.63 -8.67 17.78
C PRO A 5 -10.34 -9.33 16.43
N HIS A 6 -10.05 -10.64 16.41
CA HIS A 6 -9.75 -11.42 15.20
C HIS A 6 -10.87 -11.44 14.15
N TRP A 7 -12.15 -11.52 14.56
CA TRP A 7 -13.27 -11.56 13.61
C TRP A 7 -13.46 -10.25 12.84
N LYS A 8 -13.35 -9.13 13.54
CA LYS A 8 -13.48 -7.82 12.91
C LYS A 8 -12.35 -7.59 11.90
N GLN A 9 -11.15 -7.99 12.24
CA GLN A 9 -9.99 -7.88 11.36
C GLN A 9 -10.12 -8.79 10.13
N LEU A 10 -10.62 -10.00 10.30
CA LEU A 10 -10.87 -10.94 9.20
C LEU A 10 -11.92 -10.39 8.23
N ILE A 11 -13.06 -9.92 8.75
CA ILE A 11 -14.13 -9.32 7.93
C ILE A 11 -13.58 -8.09 7.18
N TRP A 12 -12.80 -7.24 7.85
CA TRP A 12 -12.21 -6.06 7.22
C TRP A 12 -11.24 -6.42 6.09
N ASN A 13 -10.40 -7.44 6.29
CA ASN A 13 -9.48 -7.91 5.27
C ASN A 13 -10.23 -8.45 4.04
N TRP A 14 -11.25 -9.27 4.24
CA TRP A 14 -12.07 -9.79 3.14
C TRP A 14 -12.84 -8.69 2.40
N ALA A 15 -13.44 -7.76 3.13
CA ALA A 15 -14.10 -6.60 2.53
C ALA A 15 -13.13 -5.77 1.68
N SER A 16 -11.89 -5.57 2.17
CA SER A 16 -10.85 -4.85 1.44
C SER A 16 -10.40 -5.60 0.19
N ILE A 17 -10.27 -6.94 0.24
CA ILE A 17 -9.93 -7.77 -0.92
C ILE A 17 -11.02 -7.66 -1.99
N ILE A 18 -12.29 -7.79 -1.60
CA ILE A 18 -13.43 -7.69 -2.52
C ILE A 18 -13.48 -6.30 -3.15
N PHE A 19 -13.40 -5.24 -2.33
CA PHE A 19 -13.44 -3.86 -2.79
C PHE A 19 -12.24 -3.53 -3.71
N GLY A 20 -11.03 -3.95 -3.31
CA GLY A 20 -9.83 -3.73 -4.12
C GLY A 20 -9.94 -4.41 -5.49
N ASN A 21 -10.36 -5.68 -5.55
CA ASN A 21 -10.54 -6.37 -6.83
C ASN A 21 -11.65 -5.75 -7.68
N ALA A 22 -12.76 -5.29 -7.07
CA ALA A 22 -13.80 -4.58 -7.80
C ALA A 22 -13.28 -3.27 -8.39
N LEU A 23 -12.52 -2.47 -7.62
CA LEU A 23 -11.92 -1.22 -8.11
C LEU A 23 -10.88 -1.47 -9.22
N TYR A 24 -10.06 -2.52 -9.08
CA TYR A 24 -9.12 -2.94 -10.13
C TYR A 24 -9.86 -3.22 -11.43
N SER A 25 -10.85 -4.10 -11.38
CA SER A 25 -11.62 -4.52 -12.55
C SER A 25 -12.40 -3.36 -13.16
N LEU A 26 -12.91 -2.43 -12.34
CA LEU A 26 -13.57 -1.22 -12.81
C LEU A 26 -12.60 -0.32 -13.58
N ALA A 27 -11.39 -0.10 -13.06
CA ALA A 27 -10.38 0.71 -13.72
C ALA A 27 -9.92 0.08 -15.05
N VAL A 28 -9.80 -1.24 -15.10
CA VAL A 28 -9.47 -1.99 -16.32
C VAL A 28 -10.59 -1.86 -17.34
N ALA A 29 -11.85 -2.16 -16.98
CA ALA A 29 -12.99 -2.16 -17.90
C ALA A 29 -13.30 -0.78 -18.48
N LEU A 30 -13.15 0.29 -17.68
CA LEU A 30 -13.57 1.63 -18.09
C LEU A 30 -12.47 2.46 -18.76
N PHE A 31 -11.20 2.19 -18.43
CA PHE A 31 -10.11 3.05 -18.90
C PHE A 31 -9.01 2.28 -19.64
N LEU A 32 -8.58 1.13 -19.14
CA LEU A 32 -7.44 0.44 -19.70
C LEU A 32 -7.80 -0.28 -21.01
N GLU A 33 -8.84 -1.07 -20.99
CA GLU A 33 -9.25 -1.92 -22.09
C GLU A 33 -9.78 -1.12 -23.30
N PRO A 34 -10.70 -0.14 -23.10
CA PRO A 34 -11.20 0.66 -24.21
C PRO A 34 -10.13 1.51 -24.90
N ALA A 35 -9.12 1.97 -24.16
CA ALA A 35 -8.02 2.76 -24.70
C ALA A 35 -6.91 1.90 -25.35
N GLY A 36 -7.00 0.57 -25.27
CA GLY A 36 -5.98 -0.33 -25.78
C GLY A 36 -4.60 -0.15 -25.13
N LEU A 37 -4.58 0.26 -23.86
CA LEU A 37 -3.34 0.50 -23.12
C LEU A 37 -2.67 -0.83 -22.81
N ILE A 38 -1.34 -0.85 -22.98
CA ILE A 38 -0.53 -1.99 -22.56
C ILE A 38 -0.10 -1.80 -21.11
N THR A 39 -0.07 -2.91 -20.38
CA THR A 39 0.35 -2.93 -18.98
C THR A 39 1.55 -3.86 -18.79
N GLY A 40 2.22 -3.72 -17.64
CA GLY A 40 3.09 -4.74 -17.09
C GLY A 40 2.34 -6.03 -16.76
N GLY A 41 2.90 -6.82 -15.87
CA GLY A 41 2.24 -8.00 -15.32
C GLY A 41 2.35 -9.27 -16.16
N ALA A 42 1.71 -10.33 -15.66
CA ALA A 42 1.78 -11.67 -16.25
C ALA A 42 1.18 -11.73 -17.69
N THR A 43 0.16 -10.93 -17.94
CA THR A 43 -0.47 -10.83 -19.27
C THR A 43 0.52 -10.32 -20.31
N GLY A 44 1.32 -9.31 -19.95
CA GLY A 44 2.35 -8.78 -20.84
C GLY A 44 3.41 -9.81 -21.20
N ILE A 45 3.88 -10.60 -20.25
CA ILE A 45 4.82 -11.71 -20.50
C ILE A 45 4.15 -12.77 -21.38
N ALA A 46 2.93 -13.19 -21.07
CA ALA A 46 2.21 -14.19 -21.85
C ALA A 46 2.01 -13.76 -23.31
N LEU A 47 1.70 -12.48 -23.54
CA LEU A 47 1.59 -11.90 -24.88
C LEU A 47 2.94 -11.91 -25.61
N ALA A 48 4.02 -11.48 -24.96
CA ALA A 48 5.35 -11.44 -25.57
C ALA A 48 5.83 -12.86 -25.94
N ILE A 49 5.72 -13.81 -25.01
CA ILE A 49 6.09 -15.21 -25.27
C ILE A 49 5.19 -15.85 -26.33
N GLY A 50 3.88 -15.64 -26.27
CA GLY A 50 2.92 -16.17 -27.24
C GLY A 50 3.21 -15.72 -28.66
N ARG A 51 3.58 -14.45 -28.86
CA ARG A 51 3.99 -13.91 -30.16
C ARG A 51 5.30 -14.52 -30.69
N LEU A 52 6.24 -14.82 -29.79
CA LEU A 52 7.53 -15.44 -30.19
C LEU A 52 7.42 -16.93 -30.48
N THR A 53 6.56 -17.64 -29.74
CA THR A 53 6.50 -19.11 -29.73
C THR A 53 5.31 -19.69 -30.50
N GLY A 54 4.28 -18.87 -30.76
CA GLY A 54 3.00 -19.32 -31.31
C GLY A 54 2.11 -20.05 -30.32
N LEU A 55 2.49 -20.11 -29.05
CA LEU A 55 1.67 -20.74 -27.97
C LEU A 55 0.47 -19.88 -27.63
N SER A 56 -0.60 -20.50 -27.11
CA SER A 56 -1.78 -19.78 -26.70
C SER A 56 -1.48 -18.88 -25.49
N VAL A 57 -1.83 -17.60 -25.60
CA VAL A 57 -1.62 -16.60 -24.55
C VAL A 57 -2.35 -17.01 -23.25
N SER A 58 -3.58 -17.53 -23.38
CA SER A 58 -4.36 -17.98 -22.22
C SER A 58 -3.70 -19.15 -21.47
N GLY A 59 -3.11 -20.11 -22.22
CA GLY A 59 -2.36 -21.22 -21.62
C GLY A 59 -1.11 -20.74 -20.89
N LEU A 60 -0.34 -19.85 -21.54
CA LEU A 60 0.86 -19.26 -20.91
C LEU A 60 0.50 -18.47 -19.65
N LEU A 61 -0.54 -17.65 -19.70
CA LEU A 61 -1.00 -16.87 -18.57
C LEU A 61 -1.43 -17.75 -17.39
N PHE A 62 -2.16 -18.84 -17.69
CA PHE A 62 -2.56 -19.80 -16.67
C PHE A 62 -1.35 -20.44 -15.97
N PHE A 63 -0.36 -20.90 -16.73
CA PHE A 63 0.84 -21.51 -16.16
C PHE A 63 1.70 -20.52 -15.39
N ILE A 64 1.85 -19.28 -15.87
CA ILE A 64 2.57 -18.21 -15.15
C ILE A 64 1.87 -17.92 -13.83
N ASN A 65 0.56 -17.70 -13.83
CA ASN A 65 -0.19 -17.39 -12.61
C ASN A 65 -0.16 -18.56 -11.62
N LEU A 66 -0.27 -19.80 -12.10
CA LEU A 66 -0.19 -20.99 -11.25
C LEU A 66 1.19 -21.14 -10.62
N ALA A 67 2.26 -20.96 -11.39
CA ALA A 67 3.63 -21.01 -10.90
C ALA A 67 3.89 -19.93 -9.84
N MET A 68 3.41 -18.69 -10.10
CA MET A 68 3.53 -17.58 -9.15
C MET A 68 2.72 -17.84 -7.88
N LEU A 69 1.52 -18.39 -7.98
CA LEU A 69 0.70 -18.74 -6.82
C LEU A 69 1.37 -19.82 -5.95
N VAL A 70 1.93 -20.86 -6.58
CA VAL A 70 2.65 -21.91 -5.86
C VAL A 70 3.89 -21.35 -5.17
N TRP A 71 4.64 -20.49 -5.87
CA TRP A 71 5.80 -19.80 -5.27
C TRP A 71 5.42 -18.91 -4.11
N GLY A 72 4.36 -18.10 -4.28
CA GLY A 72 3.79 -17.28 -3.21
C GLY A 72 3.32 -18.12 -2.01
N TRP A 73 2.69 -19.27 -2.26
CA TRP A 73 2.29 -20.17 -1.19
C TRP A 73 3.49 -20.69 -0.36
N VAL A 74 4.52 -21.17 -1.03
CA VAL A 74 5.74 -21.70 -0.36
C VAL A 74 6.43 -20.61 0.45
N VAL A 75 6.55 -19.40 -0.09
CA VAL A 75 7.33 -18.32 0.53
C VAL A 75 6.48 -17.48 1.48
N LEU A 76 5.30 -17.04 1.08
CA LEU A 76 4.47 -16.10 1.84
C LEU A 76 3.45 -16.78 2.76
N GLY A 77 3.17 -18.06 2.51
CA GLY A 77 2.37 -18.91 3.39
C GLY A 77 0.93 -19.13 2.91
N ARG A 78 0.21 -20.00 3.65
CA ARG A 78 -1.13 -20.48 3.25
C ARG A 78 -2.21 -19.39 3.22
N ALA A 79 -2.18 -18.47 4.19
CA ALA A 79 -3.16 -17.39 4.26
C ALA A 79 -3.07 -16.46 3.04
N PHE A 80 -1.85 -16.11 2.64
CA PHE A 80 -1.60 -15.33 1.42
C PHE A 80 -2.12 -16.07 0.18
N ALA A 81 -1.82 -17.36 0.06
CA ALA A 81 -2.24 -18.15 -1.10
C ALA A 81 -3.76 -18.24 -1.24
N LEU A 82 -4.48 -18.46 -0.12
CA LEU A 82 -5.95 -18.50 -0.12
C LEU A 82 -6.56 -17.15 -0.49
N ASN A 83 -6.05 -16.06 0.07
CA ASN A 83 -6.51 -14.71 -0.24
C ASN A 83 -6.25 -14.36 -1.72
N THR A 84 -5.08 -14.75 -2.24
CA THR A 84 -4.70 -14.52 -3.65
C THR A 84 -5.54 -15.38 -4.60
N LEU A 85 -5.83 -16.63 -4.23
CA LEU A 85 -6.73 -17.48 -5.00
C LEU A 85 -8.13 -16.87 -5.11
N ALA A 86 -8.65 -16.33 -4.00
CA ALA A 86 -9.93 -15.61 -4.02
C ALA A 86 -9.88 -14.38 -4.95
N SER A 87 -8.81 -13.58 -4.89
CA SER A 87 -8.60 -12.44 -5.81
C SER A 87 -8.58 -12.89 -7.27
N SER A 88 -7.91 -14.01 -7.57
CA SER A 88 -7.81 -14.54 -8.94
C SER A 88 -9.16 -14.99 -9.52
N VAL A 89 -10.16 -15.25 -8.66
CA VAL A 89 -11.54 -15.55 -9.09
C VAL A 89 -12.39 -14.28 -9.13
N LEU A 90 -12.25 -13.40 -8.12
CA LEU A 90 -13.05 -12.18 -8.00
C LEU A 90 -12.74 -11.17 -9.12
N SER A 91 -11.47 -11.01 -9.47
CA SER A 91 -11.04 -10.02 -10.46
C SER A 91 -11.68 -10.27 -11.85
N PRO A 92 -11.59 -11.46 -12.44
CA PRO A 92 -12.27 -11.74 -13.71
C PRO A 92 -13.79 -11.67 -13.62
N ALA A 93 -14.39 -12.07 -12.48
CA ALA A 93 -15.82 -12.00 -12.29
C ALA A 93 -16.32 -10.54 -12.26
N PHE A 94 -15.63 -9.65 -11.56
CA PHE A 94 -15.94 -8.22 -11.57
C PHE A 94 -15.65 -7.58 -12.92
N LEU A 95 -14.59 -7.99 -13.61
CA LEU A 95 -14.28 -7.49 -14.94
C LEU A 95 -15.43 -7.79 -15.91
N ALA A 96 -15.85 -9.04 -16.00
CA ALA A 96 -16.98 -9.45 -16.85
C ALA A 96 -18.28 -8.71 -16.47
N LEU A 97 -18.52 -8.47 -15.18
CA LEU A 97 -19.66 -7.71 -14.70
C LEU A 97 -19.61 -6.25 -15.21
N PHE A 98 -18.47 -5.57 -15.05
CA PHE A 98 -18.33 -4.16 -15.42
C PHE A 98 -18.30 -3.98 -16.95
N GLU A 99 -17.70 -4.89 -17.71
CA GLU A 99 -17.77 -4.90 -19.18
C GLU A 99 -19.22 -5.03 -19.65
N GLY A 100 -19.98 -5.96 -19.06
CA GLY A 100 -21.39 -6.13 -19.34
C GLY A 100 -22.24 -4.90 -19.00
N MET A 101 -21.93 -4.20 -17.90
CA MET A 101 -22.58 -2.95 -17.51
C MET A 101 -22.20 -1.77 -18.40
N ALA A 102 -20.95 -1.69 -18.80
CA ALA A 102 -20.45 -0.65 -19.70
C ALA A 102 -21.07 -0.75 -21.10
N ASN A 103 -21.44 -1.97 -21.51
CA ASN A 103 -22.14 -2.27 -22.76
C ASN A 103 -21.49 -1.57 -23.99
N GLY A 104 -20.15 -1.57 -24.03
CA GLY A 104 -19.35 -0.92 -25.08
C GLY A 104 -19.29 0.62 -24.99
N ARG A 105 -19.83 1.24 -23.93
CA ARG A 105 -19.71 2.69 -23.74
C ARG A 105 -18.31 3.04 -23.26
N VAL A 106 -17.66 3.91 -23.99
CA VAL A 106 -16.36 4.49 -23.65
C VAL A 106 -16.61 5.79 -22.88
N LEU A 107 -16.05 5.95 -21.68
CA LEU A 107 -16.21 7.15 -20.88
C LEU A 107 -15.50 8.37 -21.49
N THR A 108 -14.34 8.11 -22.10
CA THR A 108 -13.53 9.12 -22.80
C THR A 108 -12.68 8.44 -23.87
N GLU A 109 -12.53 9.15 -25.00
CA GLU A 109 -11.62 8.74 -26.08
C GLU A 109 -10.19 9.29 -25.89
N ASP A 110 -10.00 10.13 -24.88
CA ASP A 110 -8.69 10.70 -24.57
C ASP A 110 -7.82 9.66 -23.88
N ILE A 111 -6.83 9.14 -24.61
CA ILE A 111 -5.90 8.12 -24.12
C ILE A 111 -5.12 8.60 -22.90
N PHE A 112 -4.77 9.89 -22.82
CA PHE A 112 -4.05 10.43 -21.66
C PHE A 112 -4.92 10.39 -20.40
N LEU A 113 -6.18 10.81 -20.49
CA LEU A 113 -7.13 10.70 -19.38
C LEU A 113 -7.32 9.23 -18.97
N CYS A 114 -7.49 8.33 -19.93
CA CYS A 114 -7.57 6.90 -19.67
C CYS A 114 -6.33 6.40 -18.91
N THR A 115 -5.13 6.81 -19.35
CA THR A 115 -3.86 6.44 -18.71
C THR A 115 -3.80 6.89 -17.25
N VAL A 116 -4.20 8.13 -16.98
CA VAL A 116 -4.19 8.70 -15.62
C VAL A 116 -5.18 7.98 -14.72
N PHE A 117 -6.44 7.84 -15.15
CA PHE A 117 -7.48 7.21 -14.32
C PHE A 117 -7.26 5.69 -14.16
N ALA A 118 -6.76 4.99 -15.17
CA ALA A 118 -6.32 3.60 -15.06
C ALA A 118 -5.19 3.47 -14.02
N GLY A 119 -4.15 4.30 -14.12
CA GLY A 119 -3.03 4.30 -13.18
C GLY A 119 -3.45 4.58 -11.75
N LEU A 120 -4.33 5.57 -11.53
CA LEU A 120 -4.89 5.89 -10.21
C LEU A 120 -5.72 4.71 -9.65
N GLY A 121 -6.65 4.20 -10.43
CA GLY A 121 -7.53 3.11 -10.00
C GLY A 121 -6.77 1.82 -9.70
N ILE A 122 -5.84 1.43 -10.58
CA ILE A 122 -4.98 0.25 -10.39
C ILE A 122 -4.09 0.45 -9.15
N GLY A 123 -3.44 1.61 -9.01
CA GLY A 123 -2.56 1.87 -7.87
C GLY A 123 -3.26 1.82 -6.52
N VAL A 124 -4.46 2.41 -6.40
CA VAL A 124 -5.27 2.32 -5.18
C VAL A 124 -5.70 0.88 -4.92
N SER A 125 -6.18 0.18 -5.93
CA SER A 125 -6.66 -1.20 -5.79
C SER A 125 -5.56 -2.16 -5.36
N LEU A 126 -4.40 -2.12 -6.02
CA LEU A 126 -3.24 -2.95 -5.66
C LEU A 126 -2.77 -2.66 -4.24
N GLY A 127 -2.70 -1.38 -3.86
CA GLY A 127 -2.33 -1.01 -2.49
C GLY A 127 -3.30 -1.57 -1.44
N ILE A 128 -4.60 -1.57 -1.69
CA ILE A 128 -5.61 -2.14 -0.80
C ILE A 128 -5.48 -3.66 -0.71
N VAL A 129 -5.36 -4.35 -1.84
CA VAL A 129 -5.27 -5.82 -1.91
C VAL A 129 -4.01 -6.32 -1.21
N ILE A 130 -2.85 -5.71 -1.50
CA ILE A 130 -1.56 -6.10 -0.91
C ILE A 130 -1.55 -5.86 0.60
N ARG A 131 -2.09 -4.74 1.08
CA ARG A 131 -2.22 -4.47 2.54
C ARG A 131 -3.13 -5.46 3.26
N SER A 132 -4.08 -6.04 2.54
CA SER A 132 -4.98 -7.06 3.08
C SER A 132 -4.36 -8.47 3.08
N GLY A 133 -3.08 -8.59 2.72
CA GLY A 133 -2.35 -9.84 2.68
C GLY A 133 -2.74 -10.75 1.51
N ALA A 134 -3.08 -10.14 0.36
CA ALA A 134 -3.38 -10.82 -0.89
C ALA A 134 -2.58 -10.19 -2.05
N SER A 135 -2.68 -10.80 -3.23
CA SER A 135 -2.24 -10.25 -4.51
C SER A 135 -3.38 -10.39 -5.51
N THR A 136 -3.38 -9.59 -6.57
CA THR A 136 -4.29 -9.80 -7.71
C THR A 136 -3.92 -11.03 -8.53
N GLY A 137 -2.74 -11.60 -8.27
CA GLY A 137 -2.16 -12.75 -8.96
C GLY A 137 -1.12 -12.34 -10.00
N GLY A 138 -0.32 -13.31 -10.47
CA GLY A 138 0.67 -13.07 -11.50
C GLY A 138 1.97 -12.41 -11.00
N LEU A 139 2.46 -11.40 -11.73
CA LEU A 139 3.74 -10.75 -11.46
C LEU A 139 3.77 -9.82 -10.24
N ASP A 140 2.66 -9.67 -9.52
CA ASP A 140 2.64 -8.96 -8.24
C ASP A 140 3.32 -9.79 -7.13
N ILE A 141 3.43 -11.10 -7.32
CA ILE A 141 3.97 -12.02 -6.29
C ILE A 141 5.48 -11.92 -6.14
N PRO A 142 6.31 -11.90 -7.21
CA PRO A 142 7.76 -11.72 -7.09
C PRO A 142 8.20 -10.52 -6.25
N PRO A 143 7.67 -9.31 -6.40
CA PRO A 143 7.97 -8.17 -5.54
C PRO A 143 7.71 -8.44 -4.06
N LEU A 144 6.61 -9.13 -3.73
CA LEU A 144 6.29 -9.49 -2.35
C LEU A 144 7.27 -10.52 -1.76
N VAL A 145 7.71 -11.48 -2.58
CA VAL A 145 8.74 -12.44 -2.20
C VAL A 145 10.08 -11.76 -1.97
N LEU A 146 10.48 -10.85 -2.86
CA LEU A 146 11.71 -10.06 -2.74
C LEU A 146 11.67 -9.15 -1.51
N ASN A 147 10.53 -8.56 -1.21
CA ASN A 147 10.35 -7.80 0.02
C ASN A 147 10.55 -8.67 1.26
N LYS A 148 10.00 -9.90 1.27
CA LYS A 148 10.18 -10.82 2.40
C LYS A 148 11.64 -11.22 2.60
N TRP A 149 12.38 -11.51 1.52
CA TRP A 149 13.75 -12.00 1.60
C TRP A 149 14.78 -10.88 1.79
N PHE A 150 14.65 -9.80 1.03
CA PHE A 150 15.67 -8.75 0.94
C PHE A 150 15.20 -7.41 1.51
N LYS A 151 13.96 -7.33 2.03
CA LYS A 151 13.37 -6.07 2.54
C LYS A 151 13.30 -4.94 1.49
N LEU A 152 13.32 -5.30 0.21
CA LEU A 152 13.17 -4.32 -0.87
C LEU A 152 11.76 -3.74 -0.87
N PRO A 153 11.58 -2.44 -1.17
CA PRO A 153 10.25 -1.84 -1.30
C PRO A 153 9.43 -2.54 -2.39
N VAL A 154 8.20 -2.93 -2.07
CA VAL A 154 7.30 -3.64 -3.01
C VAL A 154 7.04 -2.80 -4.25
N SER A 155 6.74 -1.50 -4.05
CA SER A 155 6.46 -0.55 -5.13
C SER A 155 7.62 -0.41 -6.11
N ALA A 156 8.85 -0.26 -5.62
CA ALA A 156 10.03 -0.11 -6.45
C ALA A 156 10.35 -1.40 -7.24
N THR A 157 10.25 -2.56 -6.60
CA THR A 157 10.47 -3.83 -7.29
C THR A 157 9.40 -4.12 -8.33
N MET A 158 8.15 -3.77 -8.06
CA MET A 158 7.04 -3.89 -8.99
C MET A 158 7.25 -3.01 -10.22
N LEU A 159 7.68 -1.75 -10.01
CA LEU A 159 8.04 -0.84 -11.10
C LEU A 159 9.09 -1.44 -12.03
N VAL A 160 10.14 -2.06 -11.47
CA VAL A 160 11.19 -2.69 -12.27
C VAL A 160 10.63 -3.83 -13.14
N PHE A 161 9.81 -4.72 -12.55
CA PHE A 161 9.18 -5.81 -13.30
C PHE A 161 8.26 -5.28 -14.41
N ASP A 162 7.43 -4.29 -14.11
CA ASP A 162 6.51 -3.71 -15.07
C ASP A 162 7.24 -3.04 -16.24
N ILE A 163 8.29 -2.27 -15.95
CA ILE A 163 9.12 -1.65 -17.00
C ILE A 163 9.81 -2.72 -17.85
N MET A 164 10.33 -3.79 -17.25
CA MET A 164 10.93 -4.90 -18.02
C MET A 164 9.90 -5.53 -18.97
N VAL A 165 8.68 -5.75 -18.51
CA VAL A 165 7.60 -6.32 -19.33
C VAL A 165 7.19 -5.35 -20.44
N LEU A 166 7.08 -4.06 -20.15
CA LEU A 166 6.78 -3.04 -21.17
C LEU A 166 7.87 -2.96 -22.24
N LEU A 167 9.15 -3.04 -21.85
CA LEU A 167 10.26 -3.08 -22.81
C LEU A 167 10.22 -4.34 -23.70
N MET A 168 9.85 -5.48 -23.15
CA MET A 168 9.63 -6.69 -23.95
C MET A 168 8.48 -6.50 -24.94
N GLN A 169 7.39 -5.85 -24.54
CA GLN A 169 6.25 -5.56 -25.40
C GLN A 169 6.55 -4.48 -26.46
N ALA A 170 7.51 -3.58 -26.20
CA ALA A 170 7.89 -2.51 -27.12
C ALA A 170 8.35 -3.02 -28.51
N VAL A 171 8.86 -4.25 -28.56
CA VAL A 171 9.24 -4.91 -29.84
C VAL A 171 8.03 -5.18 -30.73
N PHE A 172 6.84 -5.34 -30.14
CA PHE A 172 5.63 -5.81 -30.83
C PHE A 172 4.48 -4.80 -30.79
N SER A 173 4.63 -3.70 -30.07
CA SER A 173 3.57 -2.71 -29.84
C SER A 173 3.93 -1.35 -30.39
N PRO A 174 2.97 -0.54 -30.85
CA PRO A 174 3.22 0.83 -31.27
C PRO A 174 3.84 1.67 -30.16
N MET A 175 4.85 2.47 -30.49
CA MET A 175 5.58 3.31 -29.52
C MET A 175 4.67 4.19 -28.63
N PRO A 176 3.59 4.83 -29.15
CA PRO A 176 2.68 5.60 -28.29
C PRO A 176 2.07 4.76 -27.16
N GLN A 177 1.65 3.51 -27.44
CA GLN A 177 1.08 2.63 -26.40
C GLN A 177 2.12 2.26 -25.34
N VAL A 178 3.38 2.07 -25.73
CA VAL A 178 4.49 1.81 -24.79
C VAL A 178 4.71 3.01 -23.88
N LEU A 179 4.74 4.21 -24.45
CA LEU A 179 4.92 5.45 -23.68
C LEU A 179 3.78 5.71 -22.71
N TYR A 180 2.53 5.54 -23.13
CA TYR A 180 1.38 5.62 -22.23
C TYR A 180 1.40 4.53 -21.16
N GLY A 181 1.82 3.31 -21.49
CA GLY A 181 2.04 2.22 -20.54
C GLY A 181 3.06 2.59 -19.47
N ILE A 182 4.18 3.21 -19.84
CA ILE A 182 5.20 3.69 -18.90
C ILE A 182 4.62 4.75 -17.96
N VAL A 183 3.90 5.74 -18.50
CA VAL A 183 3.25 6.78 -17.70
C VAL A 183 2.25 6.17 -16.70
N MET A 184 1.43 5.22 -17.15
CA MET A 184 0.47 4.53 -16.30
C MET A 184 1.16 3.75 -15.18
N VAL A 185 2.24 3.01 -15.49
CA VAL A 185 3.03 2.25 -14.51
C VAL A 185 3.64 3.19 -13.47
N LEU A 186 4.17 4.34 -13.86
CA LEU A 186 4.70 5.33 -12.91
C LEU A 186 3.59 5.85 -11.98
N ILE A 187 2.42 6.19 -12.52
CA ILE A 187 1.29 6.67 -11.73
C ILE A 187 0.84 5.61 -10.72
N HIS A 188 0.57 4.38 -11.19
CA HIS A 188 0.08 3.36 -10.27
C HIS A 188 1.11 2.97 -9.22
N THR A 189 2.41 2.99 -9.53
CA THR A 189 3.48 2.72 -8.56
C THR A 189 3.51 3.76 -7.46
N VAL A 190 3.46 5.05 -7.80
CA VAL A 190 3.47 6.14 -6.80
C VAL A 190 2.22 6.07 -5.91
N VAL A 191 1.06 5.81 -6.52
CA VAL A 191 -0.20 5.71 -5.78
C VAL A 191 -0.21 4.49 -4.87
N MET A 192 0.21 3.34 -5.38
CA MET A 192 0.32 2.10 -4.60
C MET A 192 1.28 2.26 -3.43
N ASP A 193 2.45 2.89 -3.64
CA ASP A 193 3.41 3.15 -2.57
C ASP A 193 2.79 3.97 -1.44
N LYS A 194 2.11 5.07 -1.77
CA LYS A 194 1.36 5.86 -0.78
C LYS A 194 0.31 5.04 -0.06
N MET A 195 -0.42 4.18 -0.77
CA MET A 195 -1.43 3.30 -0.17
C MET A 195 -0.81 2.27 0.78
N LEU A 196 0.35 1.70 0.44
CA LEU A 196 1.08 0.77 1.30
C LEU A 196 1.59 1.46 2.57
N MET A 197 2.04 2.69 2.47
CA MET A 197 2.53 3.48 3.62
C MET A 197 1.40 4.05 4.49
N MET A 198 0.17 4.14 4.00
CA MET A 198 -0.97 4.68 4.76
C MET A 198 -1.22 3.86 6.04
N GLY A 199 -1.19 4.54 7.19
CA GLY A 199 -1.42 3.94 8.51
C GLY A 199 -0.20 3.25 9.13
N ALA A 200 0.92 3.11 8.41
CA ALA A 200 2.20 2.70 8.96
C ALA A 200 3.00 3.92 9.50
N SER A 201 2.74 5.11 8.96
CA SER A 201 3.44 6.30 9.42
C SER A 201 3.10 6.62 10.87
N ARG A 202 4.14 6.87 11.65
CA ARG A 202 4.06 7.34 13.03
C ARG A 202 4.48 8.79 13.07
N THR A 203 4.08 9.45 14.14
CA THR A 203 4.46 10.84 14.38
C THR A 203 5.26 10.91 15.66
N GLU A 204 6.46 11.42 15.55
CA GLU A 204 7.27 11.83 16.68
C GLU A 204 6.82 13.21 17.12
N VAL A 205 6.51 13.36 18.40
CA VAL A 205 6.16 14.65 18.98
C VAL A 205 7.18 14.97 20.04
N LYS A 206 7.83 16.13 19.91
CA LYS A 206 8.68 16.71 20.94
C LYS A 206 7.91 17.86 21.59
N ILE A 207 7.81 17.84 22.90
CA ILE A 207 7.09 18.86 23.68
C ILE A 207 8.07 19.53 24.62
N ILE A 208 8.15 20.83 24.56
CA ILE A 208 8.94 21.68 25.45
C ILE A 208 7.95 22.51 26.26
N SER A 209 7.99 22.36 27.58
CA SER A 209 7.03 23.01 28.48
C SER A 209 7.62 23.20 29.87
N SER A 210 7.20 24.24 30.53
CA SER A 210 7.49 24.45 31.98
C SER A 210 6.74 23.43 32.86
N GLN A 211 5.68 22.79 32.33
CA GLN A 211 4.87 21.79 33.04
C GLN A 211 5.12 20.36 32.43
N SER A 212 6.36 20.05 32.09
CA SER A 212 6.74 18.79 31.46
C SER A 212 6.28 17.56 32.24
N ASP A 213 6.40 17.56 33.57
CA ASP A 213 6.01 16.42 34.40
C ASP A 213 4.50 16.16 34.38
N ALA A 214 3.67 17.21 34.40
CA ALA A 214 2.23 17.08 34.31
C ALA A 214 1.79 16.58 32.92
N ILE A 215 2.43 17.07 31.84
CA ILE A 215 2.15 16.60 30.47
C ILE A 215 2.59 15.14 30.31
N CYS A 216 3.75 14.77 30.85
CA CYS A 216 4.25 13.40 30.83
C CYS A 216 3.26 12.44 31.49
N ALA A 217 2.82 12.75 32.72
CA ALA A 217 1.82 11.94 33.44
C ALA A 217 0.52 11.81 32.63
N ALA A 218 0.03 12.90 32.07
CA ALA A 218 -1.21 12.89 31.31
C ALA A 218 -1.09 12.05 30.00
N ILE A 219 0.06 12.06 29.32
CA ILE A 219 0.30 11.20 28.14
C ILE A 219 0.29 9.72 28.55
N LEU A 220 0.98 9.37 29.62
CA LEU A 220 1.02 7.99 30.13
C LEU A 220 -0.36 7.48 30.53
N GLU A 221 -1.15 8.29 31.26
CA GLU A 221 -2.46 7.86 31.77
C GLU A 221 -3.56 7.88 30.71
N GLN A 222 -3.63 8.91 29.88
CA GLN A 222 -4.77 9.13 28.98
C GLN A 222 -4.58 8.61 27.58
N LEU A 223 -3.33 8.52 27.09
CA LEU A 223 -3.00 8.04 25.76
C LEU A 223 -2.35 6.66 25.76
N ASP A 224 -1.91 6.17 26.94
CA ASP A 224 -1.18 4.91 27.09
C ASP A 224 0.00 4.83 26.09
N ARG A 225 0.80 5.92 26.02
CA ARG A 225 1.97 6.04 25.12
C ARG A 225 3.22 6.31 25.91
N GLY A 226 4.32 5.66 25.50
CA GLY A 226 5.63 5.89 26.10
C GLY A 226 6.11 7.31 25.88
N VAL A 227 6.79 7.86 26.89
CA VAL A 227 7.41 9.18 26.86
C VAL A 227 8.87 9.03 27.26
N THR A 228 9.77 9.59 26.48
CA THR A 228 11.18 9.72 26.84
C THR A 228 11.46 11.16 27.21
N ILE A 229 12.07 11.39 28.37
CA ILE A 229 12.43 12.71 28.84
C ILE A 229 13.89 12.95 28.48
N LEU A 230 14.14 13.99 27.69
CA LEU A 230 15.47 14.45 27.33
C LEU A 230 15.76 15.73 28.11
N HIS A 231 16.81 15.72 28.90
CA HIS A 231 17.25 16.90 29.62
C HIS A 231 18.13 17.78 28.74
N GLY A 232 17.84 19.05 28.71
CA GLY A 232 18.54 20.04 27.92
C GLY A 232 18.62 21.38 28.61
N GLU A 233 19.23 22.35 27.97
CA GLU A 233 19.37 23.74 28.41
C GLU A 233 18.86 24.67 27.30
N GLY A 234 18.08 25.66 27.67
CA GLY A 234 17.67 26.70 26.73
C GLY A 234 18.87 27.54 26.25
N GLY A 235 19.12 27.55 24.94
CA GLY A 235 20.28 28.23 24.39
C GLY A 235 20.30 29.78 24.60
N TYR A 236 19.13 30.36 24.90
CA TYR A 236 18.99 31.79 25.18
C TYR A 236 18.90 32.11 26.66
N THR A 237 18.11 31.32 27.39
CA THR A 237 17.84 31.56 28.84
C THR A 237 18.85 30.89 29.75
N HIS A 238 19.57 29.88 29.25
CA HIS A 238 20.45 28.99 30.03
C HIS A 238 19.72 28.29 31.19
N GLU A 239 18.38 28.19 31.10
CA GLU A 239 17.57 27.45 32.05
C GLU A 239 17.52 25.98 31.68
N SER A 240 17.50 25.11 32.70
CA SER A 240 17.29 23.68 32.49
C SER A 240 15.87 23.42 31.97
N SER A 241 15.77 22.67 30.89
CA SER A 241 14.51 22.35 30.22
C SER A 241 14.42 20.86 29.96
N ALA A 242 13.22 20.29 30.10
CA ALA A 242 12.93 18.92 29.72
C ALA A 242 12.15 18.91 28.40
N VAL A 243 12.64 18.11 27.45
CA VAL A 243 11.95 17.83 26.20
C VAL A 243 11.31 16.45 26.29
N LEU A 244 10.00 16.40 26.23
CA LEU A 244 9.26 15.14 26.18
C LEU A 244 9.21 14.65 24.73
N LEU A 245 9.71 13.45 24.47
CA LEU A 245 9.64 12.79 23.18
C LEU A 245 8.63 11.63 23.28
N SER A 246 7.60 11.68 22.48
CA SER A 246 6.61 10.62 22.38
C SER A 246 6.31 10.28 20.94
N ILE A 247 6.03 9.00 20.67
CA ILE A 247 5.65 8.52 19.34
C ILE A 247 4.19 8.08 19.38
N VAL A 248 3.39 8.70 18.51
CA VAL A 248 1.95 8.48 18.44
C VAL A 248 1.53 8.15 17.01
N SER A 249 0.33 7.61 16.86
CA SER A 249 -0.27 7.50 15.53
C SER A 249 -0.82 8.87 15.07
N ASN A 250 -0.93 9.06 13.75
CA ASN A 250 -1.53 10.29 13.20
C ASN A 250 -2.95 10.56 13.71
N ARG A 251 -3.67 9.51 14.16
CA ARG A 251 -5.02 9.65 14.75
C ARG A 251 -4.99 10.15 16.18
N GLU A 252 -3.93 9.89 16.91
CA GLU A 252 -3.76 10.29 18.31
C GLU A 252 -3.15 11.68 18.42
N LEU A 253 -2.45 12.15 17.38
CA LEU A 253 -1.79 13.46 17.38
C LEU A 253 -2.71 14.61 17.80
N PRO A 254 -3.93 14.80 17.24
CA PRO A 254 -4.80 15.91 17.65
C PRO A 254 -5.23 15.82 19.11
N ARG A 255 -5.34 14.61 19.66
CA ARG A 255 -5.67 14.40 21.07
C ARG A 255 -4.50 14.74 21.96
N LEU A 256 -3.26 14.39 21.53
CA LEU A 256 -2.05 14.74 22.28
C LEU A 256 -1.82 16.25 22.29
N GLU A 257 -1.97 16.93 21.16
CA GLU A 257 -1.85 18.40 21.04
C GLU A 257 -2.83 19.10 21.97
N LYS A 258 -4.11 18.68 21.92
CA LYS A 258 -5.15 19.23 22.79
C LYS A 258 -4.85 19.01 24.28
N LEU A 259 -4.33 17.82 24.62
CA LEU A 259 -3.95 17.48 25.98
C LEU A 259 -2.80 18.37 26.47
N ALA A 260 -1.74 18.51 25.71
CA ALA A 260 -0.58 19.33 26.05
C ALA A 260 -0.97 20.80 26.24
N HIS A 261 -1.72 21.39 25.29
CA HIS A 261 -2.19 22.78 25.39
C HIS A 261 -3.22 23.03 26.49
N SER A 262 -3.96 22.00 26.92
CA SER A 262 -4.87 22.14 28.07
C SER A 262 -4.13 22.26 29.42
N ILE A 263 -2.92 21.72 29.49
CA ILE A 263 -2.07 21.77 30.68
C ILE A 263 -1.19 23.03 30.67
N ASP A 264 -0.51 23.24 29.52
CA ASP A 264 0.31 24.41 29.30
C ASP A 264 -0.03 25.03 27.92
N PRO A 265 -0.83 26.10 27.88
CA PRO A 265 -1.19 26.78 26.64
C PRO A 265 0.01 27.35 25.86
N THR A 266 1.16 27.54 26.54
CA THR A 266 2.38 28.10 25.97
C THR A 266 3.40 27.03 25.56
N CYS A 267 3.08 25.75 25.73
CA CYS A 267 3.98 24.67 25.36
C CYS A 267 4.33 24.70 23.86
N PHE A 268 5.56 24.36 23.56
CA PHE A 268 6.07 24.30 22.19
C PHE A 268 6.10 22.85 21.71
N LEU A 269 5.41 22.57 20.61
CA LEU A 269 5.36 21.25 20.02
C LEU A 269 6.10 21.23 18.68
N ILE A 270 6.95 20.23 18.50
CA ILE A 270 7.56 19.88 17.21
C ILE A 270 6.98 18.55 16.79
N VAL A 271 6.42 18.51 15.59
CA VAL A 271 5.80 17.33 15.01
C VAL A 271 6.61 16.88 13.81
N SER A 272 7.12 15.65 13.84
CA SER A 272 7.90 15.06 12.76
C SER A 272 7.30 13.73 12.33
N HIS A 273 7.21 13.50 11.02
CA HIS A 273 6.80 12.20 10.52
C HIS A 273 7.96 11.20 10.57
N VAL A 274 7.69 10.03 11.15
CA VAL A 274 8.67 8.95 11.26
C VAL A 274 8.29 7.85 10.29
N THR A 275 9.23 7.45 9.46
CA THR A 275 9.02 6.43 8.42
C THR A 275 8.90 5.03 9.02
N GLU A 276 9.68 4.75 10.08
CA GLU A 276 9.69 3.43 10.73
C GLU A 276 9.96 3.57 12.21
N VAL A 277 9.21 2.83 13.02
CA VAL A 277 9.43 2.69 14.46
C VAL A 277 9.38 1.21 14.79
N SER A 278 10.47 0.71 15.41
CA SER A 278 10.58 -0.68 15.82
C SER A 278 10.84 -0.76 17.33
N GLY A 279 10.16 -1.66 18.01
CA GLY A 279 10.32 -1.88 19.45
C GLY A 279 9.01 -2.23 20.15
N PRO A 280 9.06 -2.41 21.52
CA PRO A 280 7.91 -2.72 22.32
C PRO A 280 6.79 -1.68 22.19
N GLY A 281 5.55 -2.14 22.03
CA GLY A 281 4.38 -1.28 21.84
C GLY A 281 4.14 -0.78 20.42
N PHE A 282 5.07 -1.08 19.45
CA PHE A 282 4.95 -0.72 18.03
C PHE A 282 5.03 -1.93 17.11
N SER A 283 6.15 -2.65 17.15
CA SER A 283 6.39 -3.88 16.35
C SER A 283 6.44 -5.15 17.21
N MET A 284 6.44 -5.02 18.52
CA MET A 284 6.39 -6.11 19.50
C MET A 284 5.27 -5.83 20.50
N ASP A 285 4.78 -6.90 21.18
CA ASP A 285 3.82 -6.75 22.26
C ASP A 285 4.41 -5.89 23.38
N LYS A 286 3.52 -5.15 24.09
CA LYS A 286 3.90 -4.32 25.22
C LYS A 286 4.20 -5.23 26.42
N ASP A 287 5.47 -5.55 26.66
CA ASP A 287 5.95 -6.08 27.92
C ASP A 287 6.59 -4.93 28.70
N TYR A 288 5.84 -4.40 29.65
CA TYR A 288 6.42 -3.54 30.67
C TYR A 288 6.91 -4.43 31.80
N LEU A 289 8.24 -4.51 31.97
CA LEU A 289 8.88 -5.12 33.15
C LEU A 289 8.44 -4.42 34.44
#